data_00baea24ec2d8a6dee73796877151990
#
_entry.id   00baea24ec2d8a6dee73796877151990
#
_cell.length_a   1.000
_cell.length_b   1.000
_cell.length_c   1.000
_cell.angle_alpha   90.00
_cell.angle_beta   90.00
_cell.angle_gamma   90.00
#
_symmetry.space_group_name_H-M   'P 1'
#
loop_
_entity.id
_entity.type
_entity.pdbx_description
1 polymer ?
#
loop_
_entity_poly.entity_id
_entity_poly.type
_entity_poly.pdbx_seq_one_letter_code
_entity_poly.pdbx_strand_id
1 'polypeptide(L)'
;MESKFSASTKLVRMKMKNSLTLILLATLFISCEDFLSGPLLDQNPNEVDDVSIVSPEALLVGSQVTMYGVMEGYLNRAVSMVMQQMSGLQTDYYRDYNCEPIDVNTNGRWTAIYGTGGLIDMKTTQKVANDQEKFVLLAISQMWEALIFSTAADLWGKIPYSQAANADFSQPKFDSQQEVHFAIIDLIDEAIENFEKGQVFALPAAYDFSFNADINNWIAAAHTLKSRIYLNWAEVNNDYYQLALQEAELGISDMSGAGDWKALHSAAIAERSVWFQFILSNTDYMGAGKLLVDMLEQDNDSRLEIYFLNSGNQGIIGVSPGDSVQNASMLNITGHFGMNWSPEFVSWYENKFIIAECQYNLGNQNEALTILNETLAGIEQRWRSLGYASTSIPRYQNISDSDLLEAIMNEKYKALFLNNQTWSEWRRTGFPKFIDSNNNSTECGKTSDGIGVPRKLLYPEKEKSSNPNCPTNDSIYDRLENDPL
;
A
#
# COMPACT_ATOMS: atom_id res chain seq x y z
N MET A 1 -66.74 49.60 -46.73
CA MET A 1 -66.93 48.31 -45.96
C MET A 1 -65.74 47.41 -45.96
N GLU A 2 -64.72 47.61 -46.79
CA GLU A 2 -63.53 46.71 -46.93
C GLU A 2 -62.46 46.85 -45.76
N SER A 3 -62.37 48.00 -45.13
CA SER A 3 -61.29 48.19 -44.11
C SER A 3 -61.53 47.49 -42.77
N LYS A 4 -62.77 47.15 -42.41
CA LYS A 4 -63.07 46.41 -41.15
C LYS A 4 -62.86 44.90 -41.26
N PHE A 5 -62.92 44.32 -42.49
CA PHE A 5 -62.71 42.90 -42.67
C PHE A 5 -61.23 42.50 -42.63
N SER A 6 -60.31 43.38 -43.05
CA SER A 6 -58.88 43.16 -43.02
C SER A 6 -58.28 43.15 -41.59
N ALA A 7 -58.81 43.99 -40.69
CA ALA A 7 -58.31 44.05 -39.33
C ALA A 7 -58.75 42.85 -38.48
N SER A 8 -59.96 42.31 -38.67
CA SER A 8 -60.45 41.12 -37.97
C SER A 8 -59.66 39.87 -38.35
N THR A 9 -59.34 39.72 -39.64
CA THR A 9 -58.58 38.57 -40.15
C THR A 9 -57.11 38.58 -39.67
N LYS A 10 -56.48 39.75 -39.54
CA LYS A 10 -55.15 39.91 -38.94
C LYS A 10 -55.13 39.58 -37.45
N LEU A 11 -56.15 39.99 -36.68
CA LEU A 11 -56.26 39.73 -35.25
C LEU A 11 -56.48 38.22 -34.95
N VAL A 12 -57.29 37.56 -35.77
CA VAL A 12 -57.50 36.09 -35.66
C VAL A 12 -56.24 35.30 -35.99
N ARG A 13 -55.51 35.70 -37.07
CA ARG A 13 -54.23 35.10 -37.44
C ARG A 13 -53.15 35.33 -36.35
N MET A 14 -53.13 36.48 -35.70
CA MET A 14 -52.17 36.78 -34.65
C MET A 14 -52.49 36.01 -33.36
N LYS A 15 -53.76 35.87 -33.00
CA LYS A 15 -54.19 35.03 -31.85
C LYS A 15 -53.93 33.56 -32.10
N MET A 16 -54.18 33.05 -33.34
CA MET A 16 -53.83 31.66 -33.71
C MET A 16 -52.33 31.41 -33.67
N LYS A 17 -51.49 32.34 -34.17
CA LYS A 17 -50.02 32.19 -34.07
C LYS A 17 -49.56 32.17 -32.62
N ASN A 18 -50.07 33.04 -31.74
CA ASN A 18 -49.71 33.07 -30.36
C ASN A 18 -50.19 31.81 -29.60
N SER A 19 -51.40 31.28 -29.90
CA SER A 19 -51.86 29.98 -29.35
C SER A 19 -51.03 28.82 -29.83
N LEU A 20 -50.61 28.79 -31.12
CA LEU A 20 -49.77 27.70 -31.63
C LEU A 20 -48.35 27.72 -31.02
N THR A 21 -47.82 28.93 -30.81
CA THR A 21 -46.53 29.12 -30.11
C THR A 21 -46.60 28.71 -28.65
N LEU A 22 -47.71 28.99 -27.98
CA LEU A 22 -47.94 28.61 -26.58
C LEU A 22 -48.10 27.09 -26.42
N ILE A 23 -48.77 26.43 -27.37
CA ILE A 23 -48.94 24.96 -27.39
C ILE A 23 -47.60 24.31 -27.72
N LEU A 24 -46.78 24.85 -28.63
CA LEU A 24 -45.46 24.36 -28.95
C LEU A 24 -44.45 24.51 -27.77
N LEU A 25 -44.57 25.61 -27.01
CA LEU A 25 -43.80 25.79 -25.78
C LEU A 25 -44.24 24.81 -24.66
N ALA A 26 -45.54 24.57 -24.53
CA ALA A 26 -46.10 23.66 -23.54
C ALA A 26 -45.72 22.18 -23.81
N THR A 27 -45.62 21.79 -25.10
CA THR A 27 -45.19 20.43 -25.45
C THR A 27 -43.68 20.22 -25.21
N LEU A 28 -42.85 21.26 -25.16
CA LEU A 28 -41.42 21.17 -24.86
C LEU A 28 -41.18 20.91 -23.34
N PHE A 29 -42.11 21.24 -22.47
CA PHE A 29 -42.01 20.96 -21.02
C PHE A 29 -42.54 19.58 -20.60
N ILE A 30 -43.31 18.90 -21.47
CA ILE A 30 -43.85 17.55 -21.14
C ILE A 30 -42.90 16.42 -21.59
N SER A 31 -41.90 16.74 -22.45
CA SER A 31 -41.04 15.74 -23.09
C SER A 31 -39.77 15.39 -22.31
N CYS A 32 -39.48 15.97 -21.15
CA CYS A 32 -38.20 15.75 -20.47
C CYS A 32 -38.26 14.78 -19.28
N GLU A 33 -39.43 14.47 -18.71
CA GLU A 33 -39.47 13.54 -17.57
C GLU A 33 -39.33 12.07 -17.98
N ASP A 34 -39.91 11.65 -19.10
CA ASP A 34 -39.82 10.27 -19.57
C ASP A 34 -38.50 9.89 -20.25
N PHE A 35 -37.69 10.88 -20.69
CA PHE A 35 -36.40 10.60 -21.33
C PHE A 35 -35.27 10.42 -20.34
N LEU A 36 -35.41 10.93 -19.12
CA LEU A 36 -34.44 10.84 -18.03
C LEU A 36 -34.90 9.89 -16.90
N SER A 37 -36.02 9.19 -17.08
CA SER A 37 -36.55 8.18 -16.17
C SER A 37 -36.83 6.88 -16.93
N GLY A 38 -36.61 5.76 -16.31
CA GLY A 38 -36.89 4.45 -16.87
C GLY A 38 -36.02 3.35 -16.25
N PRO A 39 -36.47 2.10 -16.29
CA PRO A 39 -35.78 1.01 -15.61
C PRO A 39 -34.30 0.85 -15.94
N LEU A 40 -33.86 1.33 -17.12
CA LEU A 40 -32.45 1.29 -17.54
C LEU A 40 -31.63 2.51 -17.11
N LEU A 41 -32.33 3.59 -16.65
CA LEU A 41 -31.69 4.81 -16.15
C LEU A 41 -31.81 4.91 -14.64
N ASP A 42 -32.87 4.37 -14.07
CA ASP A 42 -33.14 4.35 -12.64
C ASP A 42 -32.51 3.13 -11.96
N GLN A 43 -32.22 2.08 -12.72
CA GLN A 43 -31.51 0.88 -12.24
C GLN A 43 -30.31 0.63 -13.16
N ASN A 44 -29.10 0.72 -12.59
CA ASN A 44 -27.90 0.30 -13.31
C ASN A 44 -27.94 -1.25 -13.46
N PRO A 45 -28.09 -1.80 -14.68
CA PRO A 45 -28.16 -3.25 -14.85
C PRO A 45 -26.90 -4.00 -14.44
N ASN A 46 -25.80 -3.25 -14.17
CA ASN A 46 -24.56 -3.79 -13.64
C ASN A 46 -24.41 -3.54 -12.13
N GLU A 47 -25.43 -2.98 -11.48
CA GLU A 47 -25.47 -2.78 -10.04
C GLU A 47 -26.35 -3.85 -9.40
N VAL A 48 -25.86 -4.46 -8.36
CA VAL A 48 -26.60 -5.49 -7.63
C VAL A 48 -27.47 -4.79 -6.60
N ASP A 49 -28.75 -4.64 -6.86
CA ASP A 49 -29.71 -3.95 -5.95
C ASP A 49 -29.88 -4.68 -4.61
N ASP A 50 -29.64 -5.98 -4.58
CA ASP A 50 -29.72 -6.81 -3.38
C ASP A 50 -28.37 -7.45 -3.07
N VAL A 51 -27.64 -6.85 -2.17
CA VAL A 51 -26.31 -7.33 -1.70
C VAL A 51 -26.41 -8.74 -1.10
N SER A 52 -27.59 -9.19 -0.68
CA SER A 52 -27.78 -10.52 -0.08
C SER A 52 -27.59 -11.67 -1.09
N ILE A 53 -27.70 -11.40 -2.38
CA ILE A 53 -27.47 -12.38 -3.46
C ILE A 53 -26.01 -12.51 -3.86
N VAL A 54 -25.13 -11.61 -3.41
CA VAL A 54 -23.71 -11.65 -3.74
C VAL A 54 -23.00 -12.60 -2.77
N SER A 55 -22.20 -13.51 -3.31
CA SER A 55 -21.37 -14.36 -2.47
C SER A 55 -20.28 -13.51 -1.80
N PRO A 56 -20.22 -13.44 -0.46
CA PRO A 56 -19.17 -12.72 0.24
C PRO A 56 -17.79 -13.34 0.00
N GLU A 57 -17.73 -14.64 -0.33
CA GLU A 57 -16.50 -15.32 -0.73
C GLU A 57 -15.99 -14.78 -2.06
N ALA A 58 -16.86 -14.53 -3.03
CA ALA A 58 -16.48 -13.96 -4.32
C ALA A 58 -15.98 -12.52 -4.19
N LEU A 59 -16.62 -11.71 -3.33
CA LEU A 59 -16.15 -10.37 -3.01
C LEU A 59 -14.77 -10.38 -2.32
N LEU A 60 -14.57 -11.30 -1.37
CA LEU A 60 -13.26 -11.46 -0.71
C LEU A 60 -12.17 -11.79 -1.74
N VAL A 61 -12.42 -12.73 -2.66
CA VAL A 61 -11.48 -13.07 -3.74
C VAL A 61 -11.17 -11.84 -4.59
N GLY A 62 -12.18 -11.07 -5.01
CA GLY A 62 -12.00 -9.84 -5.77
C GLY A 62 -11.16 -8.80 -5.02
N SER A 63 -11.41 -8.64 -3.73
CA SER A 63 -10.65 -7.71 -2.86
C SER A 63 -9.18 -8.13 -2.74
N GLN A 64 -8.89 -9.41 -2.49
CA GLN A 64 -7.52 -9.91 -2.41
C GLN A 64 -6.73 -9.65 -3.71
N VAL A 65 -7.32 -9.96 -4.86
CA VAL A 65 -6.66 -9.72 -6.18
C VAL A 65 -6.40 -8.23 -6.40
N THR A 66 -7.39 -7.37 -6.08
CA THR A 66 -7.22 -5.91 -6.21
C THR A 66 -6.10 -5.41 -5.28
N MET A 67 -6.08 -5.87 -4.03
CA MET A 67 -5.08 -5.46 -3.06
C MET A 67 -3.67 -5.95 -3.39
N TYR A 68 -3.51 -7.11 -4.01
CA TYR A 68 -2.21 -7.50 -4.57
C TYR A 68 -1.72 -6.46 -5.58
N GLY A 69 -2.58 -6.05 -6.53
CA GLY A 69 -2.24 -5.01 -7.49
C GLY A 69 -1.91 -3.65 -6.87
N VAL A 70 -2.54 -3.30 -5.74
CA VAL A 70 -2.25 -2.08 -4.98
C VAL A 70 -0.93 -2.19 -4.25
N MET A 71 -0.73 -3.27 -3.47
CA MET A 71 0.43 -3.43 -2.58
C MET A 71 1.74 -3.71 -3.33
N GLU A 72 1.69 -4.41 -4.46
CA GLU A 72 2.86 -4.74 -5.28
C GLU A 72 3.04 -3.80 -6.49
N GLY A 73 2.02 -2.99 -6.76
CA GLY A 73 1.96 -2.15 -7.94
C GLY A 73 2.78 -0.87 -7.82
N TYR A 74 2.20 0.22 -8.34
CA TYR A 74 2.89 1.51 -8.39
C TYR A 74 3.25 2.06 -7.01
N LEU A 75 2.41 1.87 -5.98
CA LEU A 75 2.72 2.36 -4.62
C LEU A 75 4.02 1.75 -4.10
N ASN A 76 4.19 0.44 -4.29
CA ASN A 76 5.40 -0.25 -3.88
C ASN A 76 6.62 0.20 -4.69
N ARG A 77 6.45 0.40 -6.01
CA ARG A 77 7.52 0.96 -6.85
C ARG A 77 7.90 2.37 -6.43
N ALA A 78 6.92 3.22 -6.10
CA ALA A 78 7.19 4.58 -5.61
C ALA A 78 7.98 4.55 -4.29
N VAL A 79 7.54 3.73 -3.33
CA VAL A 79 8.25 3.56 -2.05
C VAL A 79 9.67 3.04 -2.28
N SER A 80 9.86 2.01 -3.11
CA SER A 80 11.20 1.46 -3.38
C SER A 80 12.15 2.46 -4.02
N MET A 81 11.64 3.40 -4.82
CA MET A 81 12.43 4.51 -5.37
C MET A 81 12.74 5.59 -4.32
N VAL A 82 11.75 6.04 -3.56
CA VAL A 82 11.97 7.03 -2.49
C VAL A 82 13.01 6.50 -1.50
N MET A 83 12.93 5.22 -1.16
CA MET A 83 13.89 4.55 -0.27
C MET A 83 15.19 4.13 -0.96
N GLN A 84 15.38 4.46 -2.24
CA GLN A 84 16.58 4.14 -3.01
C GLN A 84 16.97 2.64 -3.01
N GLN A 85 15.97 1.76 -2.83
CA GLN A 85 16.13 0.32 -3.07
C GLN A 85 16.15 0.02 -4.56
N MET A 86 15.29 0.71 -5.30
CA MET A 86 15.26 0.72 -6.76
C MET A 86 15.47 2.14 -7.29
N SER A 87 15.99 2.25 -8.50
CA SER A 87 16.11 3.51 -9.24
C SER A 87 15.07 3.60 -10.35
N GLY A 88 14.57 4.79 -10.62
CA GLY A 88 13.75 5.10 -11.78
C GLY A 88 14.61 5.62 -12.92
N LEU A 89 14.56 4.99 -14.10
CA LEU A 89 15.47 5.25 -15.21
C LEU A 89 14.80 5.94 -16.39
N GLN A 90 13.50 5.79 -16.57
CA GLN A 90 12.78 6.37 -17.71
C GLN A 90 11.39 6.88 -17.32
N THR A 91 10.88 7.80 -18.12
CA THR A 91 9.52 8.35 -18.06
C THR A 91 9.16 8.93 -16.70
N ASP A 92 7.98 8.63 -16.18
CA ASP A 92 7.52 9.09 -14.88
C ASP A 92 8.33 8.50 -13.72
N TYR A 93 8.88 7.28 -13.86
CA TYR A 93 9.74 6.67 -12.84
C TYR A 93 11.05 7.46 -12.65
N TYR A 94 11.64 7.97 -13.74
CA TYR A 94 12.81 8.85 -13.64
C TYR A 94 12.47 10.15 -12.89
N ARG A 95 11.31 10.73 -13.16
CA ARG A 95 10.86 11.96 -12.49
C ARG A 95 10.55 11.71 -11.02
N ASP A 96 9.83 10.62 -10.71
CA ASP A 96 9.53 10.22 -9.33
C ASP A 96 10.81 9.96 -8.53
N TYR A 97 11.80 9.29 -9.14
CA TYR A 97 13.08 9.01 -8.50
C TYR A 97 13.89 10.29 -8.22
N ASN A 98 13.76 11.28 -9.08
CA ASN A 98 14.37 12.60 -8.89
C ASN A 98 13.50 13.58 -8.08
N CYS A 99 12.49 13.08 -7.39
CA CYS A 99 11.59 13.83 -6.52
C CYS A 99 10.85 14.99 -7.22
N GLU A 100 10.57 14.83 -8.50
CA GLU A 100 9.67 15.72 -9.23
C GLU A 100 8.22 15.29 -8.95
N PRO A 101 7.41 16.10 -8.23
CA PRO A 101 6.05 15.70 -7.86
C PRO A 101 5.18 15.42 -9.10
N ILE A 102 4.58 14.24 -9.19
CA ILE A 102 3.67 13.86 -10.26
C ILE A 102 2.35 13.38 -9.67
N ASP A 103 1.29 14.19 -9.79
CA ASP A 103 -0.05 13.87 -9.29
C ASP A 103 -0.73 12.72 -10.02
N VAL A 104 -0.39 12.54 -11.29
CA VAL A 104 -1.15 11.66 -12.21
C VAL A 104 -1.11 10.21 -11.77
N ASN A 105 -0.03 9.78 -11.14
CA ASN A 105 0.20 8.37 -10.82
C ASN A 105 -0.54 7.89 -9.56
N THR A 106 -1.00 8.79 -8.69
CA THR A 106 -1.70 8.43 -7.44
C THR A 106 -3.20 8.25 -7.61
N ASN A 107 -3.84 8.88 -8.62
CA ASN A 107 -5.29 8.80 -8.85
C ASN A 107 -5.84 7.37 -8.94
N GLY A 108 -5.21 6.51 -9.75
CA GLY A 108 -5.67 5.14 -9.95
C GLY A 108 -5.56 4.27 -8.69
N ARG A 109 -4.55 4.51 -7.87
CA ARG A 109 -4.28 3.76 -6.61
C ARG A 109 -5.24 4.17 -5.53
N TRP A 110 -5.47 5.45 -5.37
CA TRP A 110 -6.49 5.98 -4.48
C TRP A 110 -7.87 5.41 -4.82
N THR A 111 -8.24 5.44 -6.10
CA THR A 111 -9.51 4.88 -6.57
C THR A 111 -9.60 3.36 -6.29
N ALA A 112 -8.52 2.60 -6.44
CA ALA A 112 -8.51 1.16 -6.17
C ALA A 112 -8.67 0.85 -4.67
N ILE A 113 -8.11 1.68 -3.79
CA ILE A 113 -8.24 1.49 -2.33
C ILE A 113 -9.70 1.67 -1.88
N TYR A 114 -10.40 2.66 -2.40
CA TYR A 114 -11.77 2.99 -1.95
C TYR A 114 -12.88 2.33 -2.76
N GLY A 115 -12.64 2.05 -4.05
CA GLY A 115 -13.65 1.60 -5.01
C GLY A 115 -13.93 0.10 -4.98
N THR A 116 -14.37 -0.40 -6.13
CA THR A 116 -14.64 -1.82 -6.36
C THR A 116 -13.36 -2.66 -6.21
N GLY A 117 -13.43 -3.74 -5.46
CA GLY A 117 -12.27 -4.51 -5.03
C GLY A 117 -11.52 -3.90 -3.85
N GLY A 118 -11.86 -2.65 -3.45
CA GLY A 118 -11.30 -1.95 -2.29
C GLY A 118 -12.28 -1.92 -1.11
N LEU A 119 -12.34 -0.75 -0.42
CA LEU A 119 -13.09 -0.61 0.82
C LEU A 119 -14.58 -0.92 0.68
N ILE A 120 -15.21 -0.52 -0.43
CA ILE A 120 -16.65 -0.78 -0.67
C ILE A 120 -16.93 -2.28 -0.61
N ASP A 121 -16.14 -3.09 -1.33
CA ASP A 121 -16.34 -4.54 -1.37
C ASP A 121 -15.94 -5.20 -0.06
N MET A 122 -14.91 -4.71 0.62
CA MET A 122 -14.52 -5.19 1.96
C MET A 122 -15.64 -4.94 2.98
N LYS A 123 -16.21 -3.75 3.04
CA LYS A 123 -17.33 -3.42 3.95
C LYS A 123 -18.59 -4.22 3.61
N THR A 124 -18.85 -4.44 2.33
CA THR A 124 -19.95 -5.30 1.88
C THR A 124 -19.73 -6.76 2.31
N THR A 125 -18.51 -7.27 2.09
CA THR A 125 -18.12 -8.62 2.54
C THR A 125 -18.29 -8.79 4.04
N GLN A 126 -17.80 -7.84 4.83
CA GLN A 126 -17.90 -7.85 6.29
C GLN A 126 -19.35 -7.86 6.76
N LYS A 127 -20.20 -6.99 6.18
CA LYS A 127 -21.62 -6.94 6.52
C LYS A 127 -22.31 -8.28 6.24
N VAL A 128 -22.17 -8.80 5.03
CA VAL A 128 -22.84 -10.06 4.63
C VAL A 128 -22.28 -11.25 5.41
N ALA A 129 -20.96 -11.28 5.64
CA ALA A 129 -20.31 -12.33 6.43
C ALA A 129 -20.79 -12.33 7.89
N ASN A 130 -20.91 -11.14 8.49
CA ASN A 130 -21.45 -11.00 9.85
C ASN A 130 -22.92 -11.47 9.94
N ASP A 131 -23.78 -11.03 9.00
CA ASP A 131 -25.19 -11.44 8.96
C ASP A 131 -25.36 -12.95 8.76
N GLN A 132 -24.39 -13.61 8.14
CA GLN A 132 -24.36 -15.06 7.90
C GLN A 132 -23.52 -15.85 8.91
N GLU A 133 -23.00 -15.22 9.95
CA GLU A 133 -22.11 -15.82 10.96
C GLU A 133 -20.87 -16.51 10.37
N LYS A 134 -20.34 -16.00 9.22
CA LYS A 134 -19.13 -16.47 8.56
C LYS A 134 -17.89 -15.78 9.14
N PHE A 135 -17.59 -16.04 10.40
CA PHE A 135 -16.61 -15.27 11.17
C PHE A 135 -15.19 -15.33 10.60
N VAL A 136 -14.72 -16.46 10.05
CA VAL A 136 -13.39 -16.52 9.41
C VAL A 136 -13.31 -15.60 8.19
N LEU A 137 -14.34 -15.58 7.36
CA LEU A 137 -14.40 -14.72 6.18
C LEU A 137 -14.48 -13.24 6.57
N LEU A 138 -15.27 -12.92 7.61
CA LEU A 138 -15.36 -11.60 8.21
C LEU A 138 -13.96 -11.14 8.65
N ALA A 139 -13.27 -11.95 9.45
CA ALA A 139 -11.95 -11.64 9.98
C ALA A 139 -10.89 -11.44 8.88
N ILE A 140 -10.86 -12.28 7.85
CA ILE A 140 -9.92 -12.11 6.72
C ILE A 140 -10.18 -10.79 5.99
N SER A 141 -11.45 -10.42 5.77
CA SER A 141 -11.79 -9.13 5.16
C SER A 141 -11.37 -7.94 6.02
N GLN A 142 -11.53 -8.04 7.36
CA GLN A 142 -11.06 -7.04 8.32
C GLN A 142 -9.53 -6.91 8.30
N MET A 143 -8.80 -8.01 8.19
CA MET A 143 -7.33 -7.99 8.08
C MET A 143 -6.85 -7.31 6.80
N TRP A 144 -7.51 -7.56 5.66
CA TRP A 144 -7.18 -6.85 4.42
C TRP A 144 -7.46 -5.35 4.51
N GLU A 145 -8.57 -4.95 5.12
CA GLU A 145 -8.85 -3.54 5.42
C GLU A 145 -7.75 -2.96 6.32
N ALA A 146 -7.37 -3.67 7.38
CA ALA A 146 -6.33 -3.22 8.31
C ALA A 146 -4.98 -2.99 7.61
N LEU A 147 -4.53 -3.91 6.78
CA LEU A 147 -3.28 -3.78 6.04
C LEU A 147 -3.29 -2.58 5.09
N ILE A 148 -4.36 -2.43 4.30
CA ILE A 148 -4.44 -1.39 3.27
C ILE A 148 -4.58 -0.01 3.89
N PHE A 149 -5.42 0.17 4.91
CA PHE A 149 -5.68 1.50 5.47
C PHE A 149 -4.58 1.96 6.44
N SER A 150 -3.90 1.05 7.15
CA SER A 150 -2.66 1.41 7.84
C SER A 150 -1.58 1.85 6.86
N THR A 151 -1.39 1.12 5.75
CA THR A 151 -0.45 1.50 4.68
C THR A 151 -0.86 2.83 4.02
N ALA A 152 -2.14 3.06 3.73
CA ALA A 152 -2.60 4.32 3.14
C ALA A 152 -2.37 5.51 4.09
N ALA A 153 -2.64 5.36 5.38
CA ALA A 153 -2.34 6.38 6.39
C ALA A 153 -0.83 6.66 6.49
N ASP A 154 0.00 5.64 6.32
CA ASP A 154 1.45 5.80 6.26
C ASP A 154 1.94 6.49 4.98
N LEU A 155 1.23 6.38 3.86
CA LEU A 155 1.64 6.97 2.59
C LEU A 155 1.13 8.41 2.40
N TRP A 156 -0.09 8.72 2.85
CA TRP A 156 -0.71 10.03 2.65
C TRP A 156 -0.89 10.85 3.94
N GLY A 157 -0.83 10.23 5.10
CA GLY A 157 -1.16 10.84 6.38
C GLY A 157 -2.66 10.83 6.65
N LYS A 158 -3.32 11.98 6.57
CA LYS A 158 -4.79 12.07 6.73
C LYS A 158 -5.50 11.43 5.56
N ILE A 159 -6.49 10.59 5.83
CA ILE A 159 -7.27 9.91 4.78
C ILE A 159 -8.75 9.79 5.20
N PRO A 160 -9.71 9.71 4.26
CA PRO A 160 -11.06 9.33 4.58
C PRO A 160 -11.10 7.88 5.10
N TYR A 161 -11.59 7.66 6.32
CA TYR A 161 -11.73 6.32 6.87
C TYR A 161 -13.06 6.12 7.59
N SER A 162 -13.32 6.88 8.66
CA SER A 162 -14.49 6.67 9.51
C SER A 162 -15.84 6.91 8.80
N GLN A 163 -15.86 7.72 7.74
CA GLN A 163 -17.03 8.01 6.91
C GLN A 163 -16.93 7.44 5.50
N ALA A 164 -15.84 6.80 5.17
CA ALA A 164 -15.62 6.25 3.83
C ALA A 164 -16.51 5.00 3.59
N ALA A 165 -16.85 4.75 2.33
CA ALA A 165 -17.74 3.65 1.90
C ALA A 165 -19.13 3.66 2.61
N ASN A 166 -19.60 4.83 3.02
CA ASN A 166 -20.92 5.05 3.62
C ASN A 166 -21.70 6.04 2.76
N ALA A 167 -22.85 5.59 2.22
CA ALA A 167 -23.70 6.38 1.32
C ALA A 167 -24.26 7.68 1.95
N ASP A 168 -24.30 7.75 3.29
CA ASP A 168 -24.76 8.97 3.99
C ASP A 168 -23.74 10.13 3.89
N PHE A 169 -22.49 9.83 3.50
CA PHE A 169 -21.40 10.80 3.41
C PHE A 169 -20.85 10.89 1.99
N SER A 170 -21.42 11.75 1.15
CA SER A 170 -20.92 11.99 -0.22
C SER A 170 -19.55 12.71 -0.25
N GLN A 171 -19.19 13.36 0.84
CA GLN A 171 -17.93 14.10 1.03
C GLN A 171 -17.36 13.74 2.41
N PRO A 172 -16.74 12.55 2.54
CA PRO A 172 -16.26 12.08 3.83
C PRO A 172 -15.14 12.99 4.36
N LYS A 173 -15.08 13.12 5.70
CA LYS A 173 -13.97 13.82 6.36
C LYS A 173 -12.65 13.07 6.17
N PHE A 174 -11.56 13.80 6.26
CA PHE A 174 -10.23 13.22 6.37
C PHE A 174 -9.92 13.02 7.86
N ASP A 175 -9.82 11.77 8.28
CA ASP A 175 -9.38 11.41 9.62
C ASP A 175 -7.87 11.62 9.74
N SER A 176 -7.37 11.95 10.93
CA SER A 176 -5.95 12.05 11.19
C SER A 176 -5.26 10.70 11.05
N GLN A 177 -3.96 10.68 10.78
CA GLN A 177 -3.20 9.43 10.71
C GLN A 177 -3.34 8.63 12.01
N GLN A 178 -3.32 9.31 13.16
CA GLN A 178 -3.50 8.70 14.46
C GLN A 178 -4.88 8.06 14.62
N GLU A 179 -5.96 8.79 14.29
CA GLU A 179 -7.32 8.24 14.35
C GLU A 179 -7.47 6.99 13.50
N VAL A 180 -6.90 6.99 12.27
CA VAL A 180 -6.94 5.81 11.39
C VAL A 180 -6.18 4.64 12.00
N HIS A 181 -4.94 4.85 12.44
CA HIS A 181 -4.11 3.76 12.98
C HIS A 181 -4.73 3.11 14.21
N PHE A 182 -5.28 3.91 15.14
CA PHE A 182 -5.91 3.33 16.32
C PHE A 182 -7.25 2.65 16.02
N ALA A 183 -8.04 3.18 15.09
CA ALA A 183 -9.22 2.46 14.61
C ALA A 183 -8.88 1.14 13.91
N ILE A 184 -7.73 1.08 13.25
CA ILE A 184 -7.22 -0.17 12.65
C ILE A 184 -6.75 -1.16 13.73
N ILE A 185 -6.13 -0.70 14.82
CA ILE A 185 -5.80 -1.57 15.97
C ILE A 185 -7.07 -2.21 16.53
N ASP A 186 -8.13 -1.42 16.75
CA ASP A 186 -9.42 -1.94 17.22
C ASP A 186 -10.02 -2.95 16.23
N LEU A 187 -9.90 -2.69 14.91
CA LEU A 187 -10.37 -3.60 13.87
C LEU A 187 -9.58 -4.92 13.86
N ILE A 188 -8.27 -4.89 14.13
CA ILE A 188 -7.43 -6.09 14.25
C ILE A 188 -7.85 -6.91 15.46
N ASP A 189 -8.12 -6.28 16.60
CA ASP A 189 -8.61 -6.97 17.80
C ASP A 189 -9.94 -7.65 17.54
N GLU A 190 -10.87 -6.97 16.86
CA GLU A 190 -12.14 -7.56 16.43
C GLU A 190 -11.93 -8.74 15.45
N ALA A 191 -10.96 -8.63 14.52
CA ALA A 191 -10.62 -9.71 13.61
C ALA A 191 -10.08 -10.95 14.35
N ILE A 192 -9.23 -10.77 15.35
CA ILE A 192 -8.72 -11.87 16.20
C ILE A 192 -9.88 -12.57 16.91
N GLU A 193 -10.80 -11.81 17.52
CA GLU A 193 -11.99 -12.38 18.15
C GLU A 193 -12.86 -13.16 17.16
N ASN A 194 -13.01 -12.67 15.93
CA ASN A 194 -13.78 -13.33 14.88
C ASN A 194 -13.09 -14.60 14.39
N PHE A 195 -11.77 -14.63 14.29
CA PHE A 195 -11.01 -15.87 14.03
C PHE A 195 -11.24 -16.91 15.11
N GLU A 196 -11.24 -16.52 16.39
CA GLU A 196 -11.51 -17.42 17.51
C GLU A 196 -12.95 -17.98 17.49
N LYS A 197 -13.94 -17.14 17.18
CA LYS A 197 -15.34 -17.56 16.98
C LYS A 197 -15.48 -18.52 15.79
N GLY A 198 -14.71 -18.29 14.73
CA GLY A 198 -14.78 -19.01 13.46
C GLY A 198 -14.14 -20.40 13.45
N GLN A 199 -13.49 -20.84 14.52
CA GLN A 199 -12.88 -22.18 14.59
C GLN A 199 -13.86 -23.34 14.37
N VAL A 200 -15.17 -23.09 14.50
CA VAL A 200 -16.22 -24.09 14.34
C VAL A 200 -16.66 -24.28 12.89
N PHE A 201 -16.52 -23.25 12.04
CA PHE A 201 -16.94 -23.25 10.64
C PHE A 201 -15.81 -22.79 9.73
N ALA A 202 -15.07 -23.73 9.17
CA ALA A 202 -13.94 -23.46 8.30
C ALA A 202 -14.36 -22.80 6.99
N LEU A 203 -13.71 -21.70 6.61
CA LEU A 203 -13.76 -21.18 5.25
C LEU A 203 -13.03 -22.18 4.32
N PRO A 204 -13.60 -22.55 3.13
CA PRO A 204 -12.84 -23.33 2.15
C PRO A 204 -11.56 -22.61 1.73
N ALA A 205 -10.44 -23.32 1.75
CA ALA A 205 -9.10 -22.81 1.47
C ALA A 205 -8.99 -22.03 0.13
N ALA A 206 -9.78 -22.41 -0.86
CA ALA A 206 -9.79 -21.76 -2.18
C ALA A 206 -10.19 -20.27 -2.19
N TYR A 207 -10.78 -19.77 -1.11
CA TYR A 207 -11.19 -18.37 -1.01
C TYR A 207 -10.17 -17.49 -0.25
N ASP A 208 -9.18 -18.08 0.39
CA ASP A 208 -8.10 -17.37 1.06
C ASP A 208 -6.78 -17.63 0.34
N PHE A 209 -6.30 -16.65 -0.37
CA PHE A 209 -5.06 -16.73 -1.15
C PHE A 209 -3.78 -16.50 -0.32
N SER A 210 -3.92 -16.16 0.96
CA SER A 210 -2.75 -15.89 1.82
C SER A 210 -2.33 -17.11 2.63
N PHE A 211 -3.26 -17.71 3.38
CA PHE A 211 -2.96 -18.79 4.33
C PHE A 211 -3.83 -20.02 4.14
N ASN A 212 -4.63 -20.11 3.06
CA ASN A 212 -5.57 -21.22 2.84
C ASN A 212 -6.53 -21.41 4.03
N ALA A 213 -6.98 -20.33 4.63
CA ALA A 213 -7.84 -20.25 5.81
C ALA A 213 -7.22 -20.84 7.10
N ASP A 214 -5.90 -20.86 7.21
CA ASP A 214 -5.21 -21.18 8.48
C ASP A 214 -5.36 -20.03 9.47
N ILE A 215 -6.24 -20.23 10.46
CA ILE A 215 -6.57 -19.23 11.47
C ILE A 215 -5.35 -18.87 12.33
N ASN A 216 -4.48 -19.83 12.65
CA ASN A 216 -3.32 -19.56 13.51
C ASN A 216 -2.31 -18.63 12.80
N ASN A 217 -2.08 -18.83 11.50
CA ASN A 217 -1.24 -17.95 10.70
C ASN A 217 -1.85 -16.55 10.60
N TRP A 218 -3.19 -16.45 10.44
CA TRP A 218 -3.87 -15.15 10.43
C TRP A 218 -3.75 -14.41 11.77
N ILE A 219 -3.94 -15.09 12.90
CA ILE A 219 -3.79 -14.48 14.25
C ILE A 219 -2.35 -14.02 14.46
N ALA A 220 -1.35 -14.82 14.08
CA ALA A 220 0.06 -14.42 14.20
C ALA A 220 0.39 -13.21 13.30
N ALA A 221 -0.14 -13.18 12.07
CA ALA A 221 0.01 -12.03 11.19
C ALA A 221 -0.70 -10.78 11.73
N ALA A 222 -1.86 -10.93 12.37
CA ALA A 222 -2.60 -9.86 13.02
C ALA A 222 -1.77 -9.21 14.15
N HIS A 223 -1.19 -10.02 15.03
CA HIS A 223 -0.32 -9.53 16.10
C HIS A 223 0.93 -8.81 15.53
N THR A 224 1.57 -9.34 14.47
CA THR A 224 2.71 -8.66 13.84
C THR A 224 2.29 -7.33 13.20
N LEU A 225 1.16 -7.26 12.51
CA LEU A 225 0.66 -6.00 11.94
C LEU A 225 0.32 -4.98 13.04
N LYS A 226 -0.31 -5.41 14.13
CA LYS A 226 -0.61 -4.56 15.28
C LYS A 226 0.67 -4.03 15.94
N SER A 227 1.68 -4.90 16.10
CA SER A 227 3.01 -4.52 16.58
C SER A 227 3.67 -3.45 15.70
N ARG A 228 3.61 -3.61 14.37
CA ARG A 228 4.09 -2.60 13.39
C ARG A 228 3.42 -1.25 13.61
N ILE A 229 2.10 -1.23 13.78
CA ILE A 229 1.35 0.02 14.00
C ILE A 229 1.76 0.70 15.29
N TYR A 230 1.88 -0.03 16.39
CA TYR A 230 2.41 0.55 17.65
C TYR A 230 3.83 1.08 17.48
N LEU A 231 4.71 0.33 16.80
CA LEU A 231 6.07 0.76 16.55
C LEU A 231 6.14 2.04 15.70
N ASN A 232 5.22 2.23 14.74
CA ASN A 232 5.16 3.45 13.94
C ASN A 232 4.89 4.71 14.80
N TRP A 233 4.41 4.57 16.03
CA TRP A 233 4.17 5.67 16.99
C TRP A 233 5.18 5.72 18.13
N ALA A 234 6.13 4.79 18.19
CA ALA A 234 7.03 4.66 19.34
C ALA A 234 8.00 5.84 19.51
N GLU A 235 8.40 6.50 18.41
CA GLU A 235 9.23 7.71 18.47
C GLU A 235 8.44 8.96 18.93
N VAL A 236 7.12 8.92 18.84
CA VAL A 236 6.24 10.00 19.35
C VAL A 236 5.93 9.77 20.82
N ASN A 237 5.75 8.50 21.23
CA ASN A 237 5.53 8.10 22.62
C ASN A 237 6.20 6.75 22.90
N ASN A 238 7.23 6.77 23.73
CA ASN A 238 8.07 5.60 24.03
C ASN A 238 7.29 4.44 24.72
N ASP A 239 6.12 4.68 25.29
CA ASP A 239 5.28 3.60 25.85
C ASP A 239 4.86 2.58 24.78
N TYR A 240 4.80 3.00 23.52
CA TYR A 240 4.46 2.12 22.40
C TYR A 240 5.54 1.07 22.09
N TYR A 241 6.80 1.25 22.50
CA TYR A 241 7.80 0.18 22.40
C TYR A 241 7.40 -1.06 23.21
N GLN A 242 6.85 -0.85 24.41
CA GLN A 242 6.39 -1.96 25.23
C GLN A 242 5.16 -2.65 24.63
N LEU A 243 4.21 -1.90 24.08
CA LEU A 243 3.03 -2.46 23.42
C LEU A 243 3.41 -3.20 22.13
N ALA A 244 4.31 -2.62 21.33
CA ALA A 244 4.82 -3.26 20.13
C ALA A 244 5.52 -4.58 20.44
N LEU A 245 6.34 -4.62 21.49
CA LEU A 245 7.01 -5.85 21.92
C LEU A 245 6.03 -6.93 22.35
N GLN A 246 5.02 -6.59 23.17
CA GLN A 246 3.99 -7.55 23.61
C GLN A 246 3.24 -8.19 22.42
N GLU A 247 2.88 -7.40 21.44
CA GLU A 247 2.22 -7.91 20.25
C GLU A 247 3.18 -8.74 19.37
N ALA A 248 4.44 -8.30 19.21
CA ALA A 248 5.43 -9.02 18.43
C ALA A 248 5.77 -10.40 18.99
N GLU A 249 5.73 -10.55 20.32
CA GLU A 249 5.95 -11.85 20.99
C GLU A 249 4.85 -12.88 20.66
N LEU A 250 3.65 -12.41 20.31
CA LEU A 250 2.52 -13.22 19.82
C LEU A 250 2.49 -13.33 18.28
N GLY A 251 3.35 -12.59 17.60
CA GLY A 251 3.40 -12.48 16.15
C GLY A 251 4.03 -13.68 15.45
N ILE A 252 4.32 -13.49 14.16
CA ILE A 252 4.87 -14.54 13.29
C ILE A 252 6.21 -15.03 13.85
N SER A 253 6.26 -16.29 14.24
CA SER A 253 7.45 -16.96 14.81
C SER A 253 8.08 -18.00 13.89
N ASP A 254 7.40 -18.44 12.84
CA ASP A 254 7.90 -19.44 11.90
C ASP A 254 8.89 -18.86 10.90
N MET A 255 10.15 -19.21 11.07
CA MET A 255 11.25 -18.82 10.20
C MET A 255 11.15 -19.37 8.76
N SER A 256 10.37 -20.43 8.52
CA SER A 256 10.28 -21.07 7.20
C SER A 256 9.63 -20.17 6.13
N GLY A 257 8.82 -19.19 6.56
CA GLY A 257 8.04 -18.31 5.71
C GLY A 257 6.63 -18.85 5.40
N ALA A 258 6.24 -19.99 5.97
CA ALA A 258 4.88 -20.49 5.84
C ALA A 258 3.87 -19.63 6.61
N GLY A 259 4.31 -18.96 7.69
CA GLY A 259 3.51 -18.01 8.47
C GLY A 259 3.55 -16.56 7.95
N ASP A 260 4.31 -16.26 6.92
CA ASP A 260 4.36 -14.90 6.36
C ASP A 260 3.09 -14.58 5.56
N TRP A 261 2.50 -13.42 5.81
CA TRP A 261 1.41 -12.92 4.98
C TRP A 261 1.96 -12.33 3.69
N LYS A 262 1.63 -12.97 2.59
CA LYS A 262 2.17 -12.64 1.26
C LYS A 262 1.14 -12.77 0.16
N ALA A 263 1.39 -12.10 -0.97
CA ALA A 263 0.67 -12.36 -2.20
C ALA A 263 1.16 -13.68 -2.80
N LEU A 264 0.28 -14.68 -2.92
CA LEU A 264 0.64 -15.93 -3.56
C LEU A 264 0.54 -15.81 -5.07
N HIS A 265 1.65 -16.05 -5.75
CA HIS A 265 1.75 -16.06 -7.20
C HIS A 265 2.11 -17.43 -7.75
N SER A 266 1.76 -17.67 -9.02
CA SER A 266 2.07 -18.91 -9.73
C SER A 266 2.67 -18.64 -11.11
N ALA A 267 3.09 -19.72 -11.81
CA ALA A 267 3.58 -19.62 -13.17
C ALA A 267 2.46 -19.39 -14.21
N ALA A 268 1.18 -19.51 -13.84
CA ALA A 268 0.05 -19.22 -14.72
C ALA A 268 0.04 -17.73 -15.12
N ILE A 269 -0.23 -17.42 -16.38
CA ILE A 269 -0.04 -16.07 -16.94
C ILE A 269 -0.77 -14.99 -16.15
N ALA A 270 -2.00 -15.28 -15.70
CA ALA A 270 -2.84 -14.32 -14.95
C ALA A 270 -2.44 -14.20 -13.47
N GLU A 271 -1.61 -15.10 -12.96
CA GLU A 271 -1.26 -15.20 -11.54
C GLU A 271 0.22 -14.86 -11.26
N ARG A 272 0.94 -14.42 -12.27
CA ARG A 272 2.36 -14.07 -12.13
C ARG A 272 2.57 -12.87 -11.25
N SER A 273 3.69 -12.85 -10.52
CA SER A 273 4.16 -11.70 -9.75
C SER A 273 4.00 -10.38 -10.53
N VAL A 274 3.44 -9.39 -9.88
CA VAL A 274 3.21 -8.04 -10.47
C VAL A 274 4.56 -7.39 -10.82
N TRP A 275 5.58 -7.56 -9.98
CA TRP A 275 6.93 -7.09 -10.25
C TRP A 275 7.57 -7.78 -11.45
N PHE A 276 7.46 -9.11 -11.53
CA PHE A 276 7.97 -9.87 -12.68
C PHE A 276 7.34 -9.38 -13.99
N GLN A 277 6.00 -9.25 -14.03
CA GLN A 277 5.29 -8.77 -15.21
C GLN A 277 5.70 -7.34 -15.59
N PHE A 278 5.86 -6.48 -14.59
CA PHE A 278 6.28 -5.09 -14.82
C PHE A 278 7.68 -5.02 -15.41
N ILE A 279 8.68 -5.65 -14.80
CA ILE A 279 10.08 -5.63 -15.29
C ILE A 279 10.19 -6.30 -16.66
N LEU A 280 9.50 -7.42 -16.89
CA LEU A 280 9.50 -8.11 -18.18
C LEU A 280 8.97 -7.23 -19.30
N SER A 281 7.95 -6.41 -19.03
CA SER A 281 7.31 -5.54 -20.02
C SER A 281 8.01 -4.19 -20.18
N ASN A 282 8.81 -3.77 -19.16
CA ASN A 282 9.42 -2.44 -19.05
C ASN A 282 10.86 -2.57 -18.56
N THR A 283 11.69 -3.28 -19.33
CA THR A 283 13.06 -3.69 -18.93
C THR A 283 13.96 -2.53 -18.52
N ASP A 284 13.76 -1.34 -19.10
CA ASP A 284 14.64 -0.18 -18.90
C ASP A 284 14.02 0.89 -17.99
N TYR A 285 12.87 0.60 -17.36
CA TYR A 285 12.16 1.63 -16.57
C TYR A 285 12.70 1.77 -15.16
N MET A 286 13.14 0.68 -14.56
CA MET A 286 13.66 0.64 -13.20
C MET A 286 14.88 -0.29 -13.09
N GLY A 287 15.77 0.04 -12.18
CA GLY A 287 16.95 -0.77 -11.88
C GLY A 287 17.37 -0.64 -10.41
N ALA A 288 18.57 -1.11 -10.07
CA ALA A 288 19.10 -1.07 -8.72
C ALA A 288 19.31 0.36 -8.22
N GLY A 289 18.90 0.65 -7.00
CA GLY A 289 19.23 1.88 -6.27
C GLY A 289 20.65 1.82 -5.71
N LYS A 290 21.41 2.90 -5.88
CA LYS A 290 22.82 2.93 -5.46
C LYS A 290 23.00 2.76 -3.96
N LEU A 291 22.14 3.35 -3.14
CA LEU A 291 22.23 3.23 -1.69
C LEU A 291 22.22 1.78 -1.23
N LEU A 292 21.24 0.99 -1.68
CA LEU A 292 21.15 -0.42 -1.31
C LEU A 292 22.32 -1.23 -1.85
N VAL A 293 22.74 -0.97 -3.09
CA VAL A 293 23.90 -1.64 -3.69
C VAL A 293 25.17 -1.38 -2.86
N ASP A 294 25.44 -0.11 -2.54
CA ASP A 294 26.61 0.26 -1.75
C ASP A 294 26.64 -0.39 -0.36
N MET A 295 25.48 -0.42 0.32
CA MET A 295 25.36 -1.05 1.64
C MET A 295 25.64 -2.57 1.57
N LEU A 296 25.10 -3.24 0.58
CA LEU A 296 25.32 -4.69 0.41
C LEU A 296 26.75 -5.01 -0.02
N GLU A 297 27.36 -4.19 -0.89
CA GLU A 297 28.77 -4.33 -1.30
C GLU A 297 29.74 -4.13 -0.15
N GLN A 298 29.55 -3.05 0.64
CA GLN A 298 30.40 -2.73 1.79
C GLN A 298 30.44 -3.87 2.81
N ASP A 299 29.30 -4.52 3.01
CA ASP A 299 29.17 -5.62 3.96
C ASP A 299 29.55 -6.98 3.36
N ASN A 300 29.88 -7.07 2.08
CA ASN A 300 30.05 -8.33 1.34
C ASN A 300 28.83 -9.25 1.50
N ASP A 301 27.65 -8.69 1.40
CA ASP A 301 26.39 -9.36 1.65
C ASP A 301 25.86 -10.06 0.39
N SER A 302 25.66 -11.36 0.48
CA SER A 302 25.21 -12.17 -0.66
C SER A 302 23.82 -11.81 -1.17
N ARG A 303 23.01 -11.03 -0.42
CA ARG A 303 21.72 -10.53 -0.90
C ARG A 303 21.87 -9.68 -2.16
N LEU A 304 23.02 -9.06 -2.38
CA LEU A 304 23.29 -8.26 -3.58
C LEU A 304 23.03 -9.04 -4.87
N GLU A 305 23.63 -10.23 -5.00
CA GLU A 305 23.48 -11.09 -6.19
C GLU A 305 22.12 -11.80 -6.25
N ILE A 306 21.44 -11.93 -5.11
CA ILE A 306 20.07 -12.44 -5.06
C ILE A 306 19.09 -11.40 -5.60
N TYR A 307 19.30 -10.12 -5.23
CA TYR A 307 18.37 -9.03 -5.56
C TYR A 307 18.53 -8.53 -6.98
N PHE A 308 19.76 -8.45 -7.49
CA PHE A 308 20.06 -7.83 -8.78
C PHE A 308 20.83 -8.72 -9.73
N LEU A 309 20.59 -8.55 -11.03
CA LEU A 309 21.33 -9.21 -12.08
C LEU A 309 22.69 -8.53 -12.27
N ASN A 310 23.74 -9.35 -12.38
CA ASN A 310 25.07 -8.86 -12.72
C ASN A 310 25.11 -8.34 -14.17
N SER A 311 25.59 -7.13 -14.36
CA SER A 311 25.74 -6.47 -15.67
C SER A 311 27.03 -6.92 -16.41
N GLY A 312 27.42 -8.16 -16.28
CA GLY A 312 28.60 -8.74 -16.91
C GLY A 312 29.88 -8.30 -16.23
N ASN A 313 30.88 -7.82 -17.00
CA ASN A 313 32.18 -7.45 -16.46
C ASN A 313 32.19 -6.21 -15.54
N GLN A 314 31.05 -5.53 -15.41
CA GLN A 314 30.92 -4.31 -14.59
C GLN A 314 30.40 -4.56 -13.18
N GLY A 315 30.01 -5.80 -12.86
CA GLY A 315 29.37 -6.10 -11.58
C GLY A 315 27.91 -5.65 -11.52
N ILE A 316 27.43 -5.39 -10.30
CA ILE A 316 26.09 -4.85 -10.07
C ILE A 316 26.19 -3.33 -9.94
N ILE A 317 25.42 -2.61 -10.73
CA ILE A 317 25.46 -1.15 -10.85
C ILE A 317 24.18 -0.57 -10.25
N GLY A 318 24.35 0.24 -9.21
CA GLY A 318 23.29 1.08 -8.67
C GLY A 318 23.34 2.50 -9.20
N VAL A 319 22.19 3.18 -9.28
CA VAL A 319 22.05 4.57 -9.73
C VAL A 319 21.44 5.40 -8.62
N SER A 320 22.01 6.61 -8.37
CA SER A 320 21.49 7.61 -7.42
C SER A 320 20.51 8.58 -8.09
N PRO A 321 19.62 9.23 -7.32
CA PRO A 321 18.88 10.38 -7.82
C PRO A 321 19.84 11.46 -8.35
N GLY A 322 19.52 12.04 -9.52
CA GLY A 322 20.33 13.06 -10.17
C GLY A 322 21.50 12.54 -11.02
N ASP A 323 21.78 11.24 -11.02
CA ASP A 323 22.79 10.67 -11.87
C ASP A 323 22.40 10.76 -13.35
N SER A 324 23.36 11.12 -14.19
CA SER A 324 23.19 11.13 -15.65
C SER A 324 23.27 9.73 -16.28
N VAL A 325 23.76 8.74 -15.53
CA VAL A 325 23.93 7.36 -15.98
C VAL A 325 22.63 6.59 -15.72
N GLN A 326 22.02 6.09 -16.79
CA GLN A 326 20.76 5.35 -16.74
C GLN A 326 20.95 3.84 -16.95
N ASN A 327 22.11 3.30 -16.58
CA ASN A 327 22.46 1.89 -16.78
C ASN A 327 22.61 1.18 -15.43
N ALA A 328 21.48 1.01 -14.73
CA ALA A 328 21.45 0.24 -13.49
C ALA A 328 21.22 -1.24 -13.75
N SER A 329 21.71 -2.08 -12.85
CA SER A 329 21.42 -3.52 -12.84
C SER A 329 19.94 -3.78 -12.61
N MET A 330 19.38 -4.73 -13.34
CA MET A 330 17.95 -5.08 -13.23
C MET A 330 17.68 -5.93 -11.99
N LEU A 331 16.44 -5.87 -11.52
CA LEU A 331 15.90 -6.84 -10.55
C LEU A 331 16.11 -8.27 -11.08
N ASN A 332 16.52 -9.19 -10.23
CA ASN A 332 16.84 -10.57 -10.63
C ASN A 332 15.56 -11.41 -10.87
N ILE A 333 14.87 -11.09 -11.95
CA ILE A 333 13.64 -11.79 -12.38
C ILE A 333 13.89 -13.18 -12.97
N THR A 334 15.14 -13.52 -13.27
CA THR A 334 15.55 -14.85 -13.72
C THR A 334 15.92 -15.77 -12.56
N GLY A 335 16.10 -15.21 -11.37
CA GLY A 335 16.34 -15.89 -10.11
C GLY A 335 15.16 -15.77 -9.16
N HIS A 336 15.37 -15.13 -8.01
CA HIS A 336 14.39 -15.06 -6.93
C HIS A 336 13.09 -14.37 -7.33
N PHE A 337 13.18 -13.22 -8.00
CA PHE A 337 12.00 -12.39 -8.36
C PHE A 337 11.33 -12.86 -9.66
N GLY A 338 11.32 -14.18 -9.88
CA GLY A 338 10.69 -14.81 -11.04
C GLY A 338 9.17 -14.73 -11.02
N MET A 339 8.54 -15.40 -12.01
CA MET A 339 7.10 -15.31 -12.25
C MET A 339 6.21 -15.75 -11.08
N ASN A 340 6.70 -16.60 -10.21
CA ASN A 340 5.99 -17.13 -9.03
C ASN A 340 6.51 -16.55 -7.71
N TRP A 341 7.31 -15.48 -7.76
CA TRP A 341 7.73 -14.80 -6.55
C TRP A 341 6.53 -14.18 -5.84
N SER A 342 6.44 -14.43 -4.55
CA SER A 342 5.34 -14.00 -3.69
C SER A 342 5.90 -13.05 -2.63
N PRO A 343 5.74 -11.71 -2.82
CA PRO A 343 6.24 -10.72 -1.87
C PRO A 343 5.51 -10.81 -0.53
N GLU A 344 6.27 -10.63 0.53
CA GLU A 344 5.78 -10.61 1.91
C GLU A 344 5.24 -9.21 2.27
N PHE A 345 3.98 -9.14 2.71
CA PHE A 345 3.39 -7.91 3.27
C PHE A 345 3.69 -7.76 4.76
N VAL A 346 3.63 -8.89 5.50
CA VAL A 346 3.97 -9.00 6.91
C VAL A 346 4.76 -10.29 7.09
N SER A 347 5.96 -10.22 7.70
CA SER A 347 6.87 -11.35 7.69
C SER A 347 7.47 -11.66 9.06
N TRP A 348 7.97 -12.89 9.20
CA TRP A 348 8.72 -13.33 10.37
C TRP A 348 9.94 -12.44 10.65
N TYR A 349 10.74 -12.12 9.62
CA TYR A 349 11.94 -11.31 9.84
C TYR A 349 11.61 -9.88 10.22
N GLU A 350 10.53 -9.30 9.70
CA GLU A 350 10.04 -8.01 10.15
C GLU A 350 9.67 -8.06 11.65
N ASN A 351 8.89 -9.08 12.05
CA ASN A 351 8.52 -9.28 13.45
C ASN A 351 9.75 -9.38 14.36
N LYS A 352 10.79 -10.10 13.91
CA LYS A 352 12.04 -10.22 14.66
C LYS A 352 12.81 -8.89 14.77
N PHE A 353 12.85 -8.10 13.69
CA PHE A 353 13.45 -6.77 13.74
C PHE A 353 12.66 -5.81 14.65
N ILE A 354 11.32 -5.92 14.69
CA ILE A 354 10.50 -5.18 15.67
C ILE A 354 10.91 -5.55 17.09
N ILE A 355 11.04 -6.84 17.41
CA ILE A 355 11.47 -7.29 18.73
C ILE A 355 12.87 -6.75 19.07
N ALA A 356 13.83 -6.86 18.14
CA ALA A 356 15.20 -6.37 18.37
C ALA A 356 15.24 -4.87 18.68
N GLU A 357 14.48 -4.08 17.91
CA GLU A 357 14.38 -2.63 18.07
C GLU A 357 13.69 -2.25 19.39
N CYS A 358 12.59 -2.92 19.74
CA CYS A 358 11.91 -2.71 21.02
C CYS A 358 12.83 -3.05 22.19
N GLN A 359 13.54 -4.18 22.16
CA GLN A 359 14.50 -4.54 23.20
C GLN A 359 15.61 -3.49 23.35
N TYR A 360 16.13 -2.97 22.23
CA TYR A 360 17.11 -1.89 22.27
C TYR A 360 16.56 -0.66 23.00
N ASN A 361 15.38 -0.16 22.61
CA ASN A 361 14.81 1.06 23.17
C ASN A 361 14.32 0.90 24.61
N LEU A 362 14.03 -0.32 25.04
CA LEU A 362 13.71 -0.66 26.44
C LEU A 362 14.95 -0.89 27.31
N GLY A 363 16.17 -0.69 26.78
CA GLY A 363 17.41 -0.79 27.52
C GLY A 363 18.04 -2.18 27.61
N ASN A 364 17.58 -3.14 26.78
CA ASN A 364 18.06 -4.51 26.75
C ASN A 364 19.00 -4.77 25.56
N GLN A 365 20.10 -3.99 25.42
CA GLN A 365 20.98 -3.99 24.25
C GLN A 365 21.59 -5.36 23.93
N ASN A 366 21.96 -6.14 24.93
CA ASN A 366 22.50 -7.50 24.72
C ASN A 366 21.47 -8.43 24.07
N GLU A 367 20.21 -8.35 24.49
CA GLU A 367 19.11 -9.10 23.92
C GLU A 367 18.82 -8.64 22.50
N ALA A 368 18.79 -7.33 22.27
CA ALA A 368 18.62 -6.75 20.94
C ALA A 368 19.68 -7.24 19.95
N LEU A 369 20.96 -7.26 20.35
CA LEU A 369 22.07 -7.78 19.53
C LEU A 369 21.94 -9.30 19.26
N THR A 370 21.52 -10.06 20.25
CA THR A 370 21.27 -11.49 20.11
C THR A 370 20.18 -11.75 19.08
N ILE A 371 19.03 -11.08 19.22
CA ILE A 371 17.89 -11.21 18.30
C ILE A 371 18.26 -10.75 16.88
N LEU A 372 19.01 -9.64 16.74
CA LEU A 372 19.52 -9.19 15.43
C LEU A 372 20.31 -10.32 14.74
N ASN A 373 21.30 -10.90 15.42
CA ASN A 373 22.13 -11.95 14.85
C ASN A 373 21.37 -13.24 14.55
N GLU A 374 20.42 -13.63 15.39
CA GLU A 374 19.52 -14.76 15.15
C GLU A 374 18.64 -14.53 13.93
N THR A 375 18.12 -13.30 13.78
CA THR A 375 17.30 -12.91 12.62
C THR A 375 18.10 -13.01 11.34
N LEU A 376 19.33 -12.49 11.32
CA LEU A 376 20.21 -12.58 10.16
C LEU A 376 20.60 -14.04 9.84
N ALA A 377 20.82 -14.88 10.87
CA ALA A 377 21.05 -16.30 10.67
C ALA A 377 19.84 -17.01 10.06
N GLY A 378 18.64 -16.65 10.52
CA GLY A 378 17.39 -17.20 9.99
C GLY A 378 17.14 -16.77 8.54
N ILE A 379 17.39 -15.50 8.20
CA ILE A 379 17.28 -15.00 6.82
C ILE A 379 18.28 -15.76 5.91
N GLU A 380 19.53 -15.92 6.34
CA GLU A 380 20.54 -16.68 5.61
C GLU A 380 20.10 -18.13 5.39
N GLN A 381 19.58 -18.78 6.43
CA GLN A 381 19.06 -20.15 6.32
C GLN A 381 17.88 -20.24 5.35
N ARG A 382 16.97 -19.26 5.38
CA ARG A 382 15.83 -19.17 4.43
C ARG A 382 16.34 -19.10 2.99
N TRP A 383 17.30 -18.21 2.70
CA TRP A 383 17.89 -18.10 1.35
C TRP A 383 18.55 -19.40 0.90
N ARG A 384 19.28 -20.06 1.80
CA ARG A 384 19.89 -21.37 1.50
C ARG A 384 18.84 -22.44 1.18
N SER A 385 17.72 -22.46 1.90
CA SER A 385 16.60 -23.39 1.65
C SER A 385 15.91 -23.15 0.31
N LEU A 386 15.94 -21.91 -0.18
CA LEU A 386 15.42 -21.52 -1.49
C LEU A 386 16.40 -21.79 -2.66
N GLY A 387 17.55 -22.41 -2.39
CA GLY A 387 18.52 -22.82 -3.40
C GLY A 387 19.74 -21.90 -3.51
N TYR A 388 19.84 -20.84 -2.72
CA TYR A 388 21.00 -19.95 -2.67
C TYR A 388 22.01 -20.45 -1.64
N ALA A 389 22.59 -21.62 -1.88
CA ALA A 389 23.39 -22.38 -0.91
C ALA A 389 24.65 -21.63 -0.38
N SER A 390 25.21 -20.72 -1.18
CA SER A 390 26.40 -19.92 -0.83
C SER A 390 26.06 -18.63 -0.08
N THR A 391 24.78 -18.37 0.26
CA THR A 391 24.38 -17.13 0.97
C THR A 391 25.15 -16.97 2.27
N SER A 392 25.74 -15.80 2.43
CA SER A 392 26.41 -15.34 3.65
C SER A 392 25.96 -13.93 3.96
N ILE A 393 25.41 -13.74 5.14
CA ILE A 393 25.00 -12.43 5.66
C ILE A 393 25.90 -12.12 6.87
N PRO A 394 26.53 -10.94 6.92
CA PRO A 394 27.38 -10.54 8.04
C PRO A 394 26.67 -10.58 9.39
N ARG A 395 27.43 -10.77 10.46
CA ARG A 395 26.97 -10.75 11.86
C ARG A 395 27.68 -9.65 12.63
N TYR A 396 27.00 -9.10 13.59
CA TYR A 396 27.52 -8.02 14.43
C TYR A 396 28.14 -8.60 15.71
N GLN A 397 29.38 -8.16 15.99
CA GLN A 397 30.09 -8.51 17.22
C GLN A 397 30.80 -7.27 17.75
N ASN A 398 30.80 -7.10 19.05
CA ASN A 398 31.49 -5.96 19.71
C ASN A 398 31.04 -4.58 19.18
N ILE A 399 29.77 -4.48 18.78
CA ILE A 399 29.15 -3.21 18.36
C ILE A 399 28.88 -2.33 19.59
N SER A 400 29.06 -1.02 19.45
CA SER A 400 28.68 -0.10 20.55
C SER A 400 27.16 0.02 20.65
N ASP A 401 26.66 0.33 21.84
CA ASP A 401 25.22 0.55 22.05
C ASP A 401 24.69 1.66 21.11
N SER A 402 25.46 2.71 20.87
CA SER A 402 25.07 3.78 19.97
C SER A 402 24.92 3.37 18.51
N ASP A 403 25.69 2.36 18.06
CA ASP A 403 25.68 1.89 16.67
C ASP A 403 24.70 0.73 16.46
N LEU A 404 24.22 0.12 17.57
CA LEU A 404 23.36 -1.06 17.49
C LEU A 404 21.99 -0.74 16.85
N LEU A 405 21.39 0.41 17.17
CA LEU A 405 20.13 0.81 16.54
C LEU A 405 20.31 1.01 15.04
N GLU A 406 21.37 1.70 14.64
CA GLU A 406 21.68 1.88 13.20
C GLU A 406 21.85 0.53 12.50
N ALA A 407 22.54 -0.42 13.14
CA ALA A 407 22.71 -1.78 12.60
C ALA A 407 21.37 -2.52 12.44
N ILE A 408 20.50 -2.48 13.48
CA ILE A 408 19.16 -3.08 13.42
C ILE A 408 18.36 -2.50 12.25
N MET A 409 18.32 -1.17 12.14
CA MET A 409 17.52 -0.49 11.14
C MET A 409 18.08 -0.67 9.71
N ASN A 410 19.39 -0.67 9.55
CA ASN A 410 20.03 -0.93 8.25
C ASN A 410 19.78 -2.37 7.79
N GLU A 411 19.84 -3.34 8.69
CA GLU A 411 19.53 -4.73 8.35
C GLU A 411 18.03 -4.95 8.06
N LYS A 412 17.15 -4.28 8.82
CA LYS A 412 15.71 -4.25 8.54
C LYS A 412 15.42 -3.66 7.16
N TYR A 413 16.07 -2.55 6.79
CA TYR A 413 15.96 -1.95 5.46
C TYR A 413 16.39 -2.90 4.33
N LYS A 414 17.54 -3.59 4.49
CA LYS A 414 18.03 -4.58 3.50
C LYS A 414 17.08 -5.79 3.40
N ALA A 415 16.52 -6.25 4.52
CA ALA A 415 15.63 -7.40 4.56
C ALA A 415 14.23 -7.08 4.00
N LEU A 416 13.71 -5.88 4.27
CA LEU A 416 12.43 -5.39 3.74
C LEU A 416 12.55 -4.85 2.30
N PHE A 417 13.41 -5.46 1.47
CA PHE A 417 13.52 -5.11 0.06
C PHE A 417 12.18 -5.25 -0.65
N LEU A 418 11.72 -4.18 -1.31
CA LEU A 418 10.42 -4.08 -1.99
C LEU A 418 9.22 -4.20 -1.03
N ASN A 419 9.34 -3.72 0.21
CA ASN A 419 8.24 -3.65 1.16
C ASN A 419 7.88 -2.18 1.47
N ASN A 420 6.59 -1.87 1.49
CA ASN A 420 6.08 -0.51 1.69
C ASN A 420 6.44 0.06 3.07
N GLN A 421 6.65 -0.79 4.07
CA GLN A 421 6.98 -0.38 5.44
C GLN A 421 8.32 0.34 5.55
N THR A 422 9.26 0.11 4.62
CA THR A 422 10.59 0.74 4.65
C THR A 422 10.55 2.27 4.74
N TRP A 423 9.54 2.90 4.13
CA TRP A 423 9.41 4.35 4.17
C TRP A 423 8.97 4.87 5.55
N SER A 424 8.05 4.17 6.22
CA SER A 424 7.64 4.49 7.60
C SER A 424 8.79 4.30 8.58
N GLU A 425 9.57 3.21 8.40
CA GLU A 425 10.76 2.95 9.21
C GLU A 425 11.79 4.07 9.12
N TRP A 426 12.07 4.54 7.90
CA TRP A 426 12.99 5.65 7.70
C TRP A 426 12.48 6.97 8.31
N ARG A 427 11.20 7.32 8.10
CA ARG A 427 10.64 8.57 8.62
C ARG A 427 10.75 8.68 10.14
N ARG A 428 10.52 7.58 10.86
CA ARG A 428 10.55 7.60 12.33
C ARG A 428 11.96 7.50 12.92
N THR A 429 12.92 6.84 12.23
CA THR A 429 14.25 6.55 12.80
C THR A 429 15.40 7.29 12.12
N GLY A 430 15.21 7.81 10.90
CA GLY A 430 16.25 8.40 10.09
C GLY A 430 17.24 7.39 9.46
N PHE A 431 16.94 6.09 9.53
CA PHE A 431 17.79 5.05 8.93
C PHE A 431 17.08 4.31 7.80
N PRO A 432 17.82 3.94 6.73
CA PRO A 432 19.24 4.22 6.50
C PRO A 432 19.51 5.70 6.28
N LYS A 433 20.76 6.14 6.52
CA LYS A 433 21.20 7.49 6.14
C LYS A 433 21.36 7.53 4.62
N PHE A 434 20.80 8.56 3.98
CA PHE A 434 20.92 8.77 2.54
C PHE A 434 22.29 9.36 2.20
N ILE A 435 23.30 8.52 2.28
CA ILE A 435 24.70 8.84 1.93
C ILE A 435 25.28 7.72 1.06
N ASP A 436 26.08 8.07 0.06
CA ASP A 436 26.78 7.09 -0.77
C ASP A 436 28.07 6.59 -0.09
N SER A 437 28.73 5.61 -0.74
CA SER A 437 30.02 5.05 -0.29
C SER A 437 31.16 6.05 -0.17
N ASN A 438 31.00 7.27 -0.71
CA ASN A 438 31.95 8.37 -0.64
C ASN A 438 31.55 9.45 0.38
N ASN A 439 30.55 9.18 1.22
CA ASN A 439 29.94 10.12 2.17
C ASN A 439 29.29 11.36 1.52
N ASN A 440 28.82 11.26 0.26
CA ASN A 440 27.99 12.30 -0.34
C ASN A 440 26.52 12.02 -0.07
N SER A 441 25.73 13.08 0.14
CA SER A 441 24.29 12.95 0.25
C SER A 441 23.69 12.44 -1.07
N THR A 442 22.85 11.41 -0.99
CA THR A 442 22.06 10.87 -2.11
C THR A 442 20.62 11.38 -2.11
N GLU A 443 20.31 12.36 -1.24
CA GLU A 443 19.00 12.98 -1.20
C GLU A 443 18.68 13.66 -2.52
N CYS A 444 17.49 13.43 -3.04
CA CYS A 444 16.99 14.09 -4.23
C CYS A 444 16.32 15.42 -3.85
N GLY A 445 16.54 16.44 -4.67
CA GLY A 445 15.88 17.73 -4.48
C GLY A 445 16.43 18.51 -3.30
N LYS A 446 17.41 19.35 -3.53
CA LYS A 446 17.81 20.35 -2.53
C LYS A 446 16.73 21.43 -2.46
N THR A 447 15.80 21.28 -1.49
CA THR A 447 14.96 22.42 -1.08
C THR A 447 15.84 23.43 -0.34
N SER A 448 15.38 24.70 -0.27
CA SER A 448 16.05 25.76 0.49
C SER A 448 16.29 25.40 1.96
N ASP A 449 15.63 24.35 2.44
CA ASP A 449 15.57 23.91 3.84
C ASP A 449 16.47 22.68 4.09
N GLY A 450 17.16 22.17 3.07
CA GLY A 450 18.03 20.99 3.18
C GLY A 450 17.32 19.65 3.28
N ILE A 451 16.00 19.61 3.11
CA ILE A 451 15.19 18.39 3.16
C ILE A 451 15.06 17.83 1.74
N GLY A 452 15.74 16.72 1.47
CA GLY A 452 15.86 16.18 0.13
C GLY A 452 15.08 14.90 -0.14
N VAL A 453 14.42 14.30 0.86
CA VAL A 453 13.69 13.02 0.73
C VAL A 453 12.21 13.23 0.94
N PRO A 454 11.34 12.78 0.01
CA PRO A 454 9.90 12.84 0.19
C PRO A 454 9.46 12.12 1.47
N ARG A 455 8.42 12.65 2.13
CA ARG A 455 7.87 12.10 3.37
C ARG A 455 6.47 11.56 3.23
N LYS A 456 5.76 11.91 2.15
CA LYS A 456 4.40 11.44 1.86
C LYS A 456 4.11 11.48 0.36
N LEU A 457 3.02 10.84 -0.04
CA LEU A 457 2.43 11.02 -1.36
C LEU A 457 1.49 12.22 -1.35
N LEU A 458 1.35 12.88 -2.52
CA LEU A 458 0.34 13.93 -2.72
C LEU A 458 -1.05 13.33 -2.87
N TYR A 459 -2.05 14.07 -2.40
CA TYR A 459 -3.45 13.69 -2.67
C TYR A 459 -3.77 13.83 -4.15
N PRO A 460 -4.58 12.92 -4.71
CA PRO A 460 -4.96 12.99 -6.11
C PRO A 460 -5.76 14.25 -6.45
N GLU A 461 -5.51 14.86 -7.60
CA GLU A 461 -6.24 16.03 -8.07
C GLU A 461 -7.76 15.77 -8.19
N LYS A 462 -8.14 14.53 -8.52
CA LYS A 462 -9.54 14.14 -8.54
C LYS A 462 -10.18 14.24 -7.17
N GLU A 463 -9.49 13.82 -6.12
CA GLU A 463 -9.97 13.93 -4.74
C GLU A 463 -10.04 15.40 -4.29
N LYS A 464 -8.98 16.18 -4.54
CA LYS A 464 -8.94 17.61 -4.24
C LYS A 464 -10.09 18.40 -4.89
N SER A 465 -10.51 17.99 -6.10
CA SER A 465 -11.59 18.66 -6.83
C SER A 465 -13.00 18.21 -6.43
N SER A 466 -13.16 16.98 -5.92
CA SER A 466 -14.47 16.39 -5.60
C SER A 466 -14.84 16.45 -4.13
N ASN A 467 -13.86 16.47 -3.24
CA ASN A 467 -14.06 16.49 -1.78
C ASN A 467 -13.45 17.73 -1.14
N PRO A 468 -14.24 18.70 -0.70
CA PRO A 468 -13.76 19.94 -0.09
C PRO A 468 -13.03 19.72 1.25
N ASN A 469 -13.14 18.54 1.85
CA ASN A 469 -12.40 18.17 3.07
C ASN A 469 -10.97 17.68 2.76
N CYS A 470 -10.64 17.48 1.48
CA CYS A 470 -9.28 17.08 1.09
C CYS A 470 -8.29 18.24 1.33
N PRO A 471 -7.13 17.99 1.97
CA PRO A 471 -6.09 19.00 2.09
C PRO A 471 -5.61 19.47 0.71
N THR A 472 -5.58 20.79 0.48
CA THR A 472 -5.28 21.39 -0.84
C THR A 472 -3.86 21.93 -0.97
N ASN A 473 -3.20 22.22 0.16
CA ASN A 473 -1.85 22.81 0.20
C ASN A 473 -0.89 21.77 0.79
N ASP A 474 -0.70 20.64 0.11
CA ASP A 474 0.19 19.57 0.54
C ASP A 474 1.47 19.52 -0.30
N SER A 475 2.56 19.15 0.35
CA SER A 475 3.88 18.93 -0.26
C SER A 475 4.34 17.50 0.02
N ILE A 476 5.13 16.93 -0.90
CA ILE A 476 5.77 15.63 -0.67
C ILE A 476 6.75 15.66 0.53
N TYR A 477 7.15 16.84 0.97
CA TYR A 477 8.07 17.05 2.10
C TYR A 477 7.35 17.32 3.43
N ASP A 478 6.02 17.37 3.44
CA ASP A 478 5.26 17.56 4.69
C ASP A 478 5.43 16.34 5.60
N ARG A 479 5.69 16.62 6.88
CA ARG A 479 5.79 15.57 7.89
C ARG A 479 4.44 14.97 8.18
N LEU A 480 4.42 13.68 8.44
CA LEU A 480 3.28 12.98 8.98
C LEU A 480 3.21 13.10 10.50
N GLU A 481 2.08 12.73 11.09
CA GLU A 481 1.87 12.86 12.53
C GLU A 481 2.81 11.95 13.35
N ASN A 482 3.22 10.83 12.79
CA ASN A 482 4.17 9.88 13.38
C ASN A 482 5.62 10.05 12.89
N ASP A 483 5.95 11.18 12.29
CA ASP A 483 7.27 11.53 11.77
C ASP A 483 7.92 12.61 12.67
N PRO A 484 8.68 12.24 13.70
CA PRO A 484 9.22 13.16 14.70
C PRO A 484 10.47 13.91 14.25
N LEU A 485 11.15 13.44 13.16
CA LEU A 485 12.49 13.91 12.76
C LEU A 485 12.50 15.19 11.92
#